data_5e032dfd6140e16896adb6ec47b6b90a
#
_entry.id   5e032dfd6140e16896adb6ec47b6b90a
#
_cell.length_a   1.000
_cell.length_b   1.000
_cell.length_c   1.000
_cell.angle_alpha   90.00
_cell.angle_beta   90.00
_cell.angle_gamma   90.00
#
_symmetry.space_group_name_H-M   'P 1'
#
loop_
_entity.id
_entity.type
_entity.pdbx_description
1 polymer ?
#
loop_
_entity_poly.entity_id
_entity_poly.type
_entity_poly.pdbx_seq_one_letter_code
_entity_poly.pdbx_strand_id
1 'polypeptide(L)'
;MSMKRILIVDDSPTMRRMILASLRDLKHIAFDEAENGLEAIEQLAISPVHLMVLDLNMPDMHGLEVVEFVRSHQAYRAIPIIVLTTRGDEASRSAALEAGAAAYLTKPFLPNVLCGRVRELLNGES
;
A
#
# COMPACT_ATOMS: atom_id res chain seq x y z
N MET A 1 10.81 -14.92 15.71
CA MET A 1 9.67 -14.23 15.10
C MET A 1 9.93 -13.96 13.64
N SER A 2 8.98 -14.26 12.80
CA SER A 2 9.13 -14.00 11.39
C SER A 2 8.91 -12.52 11.11
N MET A 3 9.67 -12.01 10.16
CA MET A 3 9.57 -10.62 9.73
C MET A 3 8.43 -10.47 8.74
N LYS A 4 7.60 -9.46 8.92
CA LYS A 4 6.58 -9.11 7.93
C LYS A 4 7.14 -8.07 6.99
N ARG A 5 6.62 -8.00 5.78
CA ARG A 5 7.15 -7.14 4.74
C ARG A 5 6.07 -6.22 4.21
N ILE A 6 6.38 -4.93 4.18
CA ILE A 6 5.48 -3.91 3.64
C ILE A 6 6.09 -3.37 2.36
N LEU A 7 5.28 -3.35 1.29
CA LEU A 7 5.68 -2.79 0.01
C LEU A 7 5.06 -1.40 -0.13
N ILE A 8 5.90 -0.40 -0.36
CA ILE A 8 5.49 0.99 -0.52
C ILE A 8 5.61 1.37 -1.99
N VAL A 9 4.48 1.73 -2.60
CA VAL A 9 4.40 1.99 -4.04
C VAL A 9 3.98 3.46 -4.25
N ASP A 10 4.92 4.27 -4.72
CA ASP A 10 4.68 5.70 -4.96
C ASP A 10 5.81 6.18 -5.87
N ASP A 11 5.48 6.99 -6.87
CA ASP A 11 6.50 7.49 -7.80
C ASP A 11 7.38 8.58 -7.20
N SER A 12 7.02 9.13 -6.05
CA SER A 12 7.78 10.17 -5.37
C SER A 12 8.73 9.58 -4.33
N PRO A 13 10.06 9.70 -4.53
CA PRO A 13 11.02 9.24 -3.51
C PRO A 13 10.84 9.94 -2.18
N THR A 14 10.47 11.23 -2.21
CA THR A 14 10.23 12.01 -0.99
C THR A 14 9.05 11.43 -0.22
N MET A 15 7.97 11.10 -0.93
CA MET A 15 6.80 10.55 -0.29
C MET A 15 7.09 9.16 0.30
N ARG A 16 7.85 8.33 -0.44
CA ARG A 16 8.24 7.02 0.10
C ARG A 16 9.02 7.17 1.40
N ARG A 17 9.95 8.15 1.45
CA ARG A 17 10.71 8.41 2.68
C ARG A 17 9.81 8.86 3.82
N MET A 18 8.80 9.67 3.54
CA MET A 18 7.86 10.12 4.56
C MET A 18 7.04 8.95 5.11
N ILE A 19 6.61 8.06 4.23
CA ILE A 19 5.87 6.87 4.65
C ILE A 19 6.76 5.97 5.51
N LEU A 20 7.99 5.73 5.07
CA LEU A 20 8.95 4.93 5.83
C LEU A 20 9.20 5.52 7.21
N ALA A 21 9.38 6.85 7.28
CA ALA A 21 9.59 7.53 8.56
C ALA A 21 8.39 7.35 9.49
N SER A 22 7.17 7.37 8.94
CA SER A 22 5.95 7.19 9.71
C SER A 22 5.83 5.79 10.30
N LEU A 23 6.46 4.80 9.68
CA LEU A 23 6.31 3.40 10.06
C LEU A 23 7.56 2.84 10.75
N ARG A 24 8.58 3.65 10.96
CA ARG A 24 9.88 3.15 11.46
C ARG A 24 9.79 2.54 12.86
N ASP A 25 8.80 2.94 13.65
CA ASP A 25 8.67 2.43 15.02
C ASP A 25 8.02 1.04 15.08
N LEU A 26 7.50 0.56 13.96
CA LEU A 26 6.98 -0.79 13.89
C LEU A 26 8.14 -1.78 13.92
N LYS A 27 8.00 -2.82 14.76
CA LYS A 27 9.07 -3.79 14.95
C LYS A 27 8.86 -5.01 14.08
N HIS A 28 9.97 -5.64 13.68
CA HIS A 28 9.96 -6.87 12.89
C HIS A 28 9.31 -6.67 11.52
N ILE A 29 9.57 -5.51 10.92
CA ILE A 29 9.04 -5.16 9.60
C ILE A 29 10.21 -4.90 8.66
N ALA A 30 10.16 -5.53 7.49
CA ALA A 30 11.05 -5.21 6.36
C ALA A 30 10.26 -4.37 5.37
N PHE A 31 10.92 -3.43 4.71
CA PHE A 31 10.28 -2.53 3.76
C PHE A 31 10.91 -2.70 2.39
N ASP A 32 10.06 -2.75 1.36
CA ASP A 32 10.48 -2.64 -0.02
C ASP A 32 9.78 -1.46 -0.65
N GLU A 33 10.36 -0.93 -1.71
CA GLU A 33 9.82 0.23 -2.41
C GLU A 33 9.66 -0.09 -3.89
N ALA A 34 8.65 0.50 -4.49
CA ALA A 34 8.42 0.45 -5.93
C ALA A 34 7.99 1.84 -6.36
N GLU A 35 8.44 2.27 -7.54
CA GLU A 35 8.10 3.62 -8.00
C GLU A 35 6.97 3.62 -9.02
N ASN A 36 6.50 2.45 -9.42
CA ASN A 36 5.37 2.34 -10.34
C ASN A 36 4.71 0.97 -10.18
N GLY A 37 3.59 0.79 -10.90
CA GLY A 37 2.81 -0.43 -10.77
C GLY A 37 3.51 -1.68 -11.27
N LEU A 38 4.31 -1.56 -12.33
CA LEU A 38 5.05 -2.71 -12.84
C LEU A 38 6.09 -3.20 -11.84
N GLU A 39 6.82 -2.27 -11.22
CA GLU A 39 7.78 -2.63 -10.18
C GLU A 39 7.09 -3.28 -8.99
N ALA A 40 5.89 -2.79 -8.63
CA ALA A 40 5.12 -3.37 -7.54
C ALA A 40 4.80 -4.84 -7.84
N ILE A 41 4.35 -5.12 -9.06
CA ILE A 41 4.03 -6.49 -9.46
C ILE A 41 5.28 -7.37 -9.46
N GLU A 42 6.41 -6.84 -9.92
CA GLU A 42 7.68 -7.56 -9.88
C GLU A 42 8.09 -7.89 -8.46
N GLN A 43 7.92 -6.96 -7.53
CA GLN A 43 8.24 -7.19 -6.12
C GLN A 43 7.37 -8.27 -5.51
N LEU A 44 6.09 -8.31 -5.88
CA LEU A 44 5.20 -9.37 -5.41
C LEU A 44 5.70 -10.76 -5.82
N ALA A 45 6.31 -10.85 -7.01
CA ALA A 45 6.83 -12.13 -7.50
C ALA A 45 8.15 -12.53 -6.83
N ILE A 46 8.89 -11.57 -6.30
CA ILE A 46 10.22 -11.82 -5.73
C ILE A 46 10.15 -12.14 -4.23
N SER A 47 9.31 -11.44 -3.48
CA SER A 47 9.31 -11.53 -2.02
C SER A 47 7.89 -11.60 -1.48
N PRO A 48 7.69 -12.31 -0.36
CA PRO A 48 6.36 -12.30 0.27
C PRO A 48 6.05 -10.89 0.78
N VAL A 49 4.86 -10.38 0.45
CA VAL A 49 4.39 -9.07 0.88
C VAL A 49 3.18 -9.28 1.79
N HIS A 50 3.16 -8.61 2.92
CA HIS A 50 2.11 -8.77 3.92
C HIS A 50 1.15 -7.58 3.96
N LEU A 51 1.56 -6.45 3.38
CA LEU A 51 0.75 -5.25 3.29
C LEU A 51 1.34 -4.34 2.22
N MET A 52 0.48 -3.63 1.50
CA MET A 52 0.91 -2.68 0.47
C MET A 52 0.35 -1.30 0.77
N VAL A 53 1.19 -0.26 0.68
CA VAL A 53 0.77 1.13 0.68
C VAL A 53 0.92 1.63 -0.75
N LEU A 54 -0.15 2.12 -1.35
CA LEU A 54 -0.22 2.32 -2.80
C LEU A 54 -0.80 3.69 -3.15
N ASP A 55 -0.08 4.44 -3.99
CA ASP A 55 -0.60 5.66 -4.60
C ASP A 55 -1.38 5.30 -5.86
N LEU A 56 -2.51 5.97 -6.08
CA LEU A 56 -3.33 5.74 -7.29
C LEU A 56 -2.74 6.41 -8.52
N ASN A 57 -2.02 7.51 -8.35
CA ASN A 57 -1.51 8.31 -9.48
C ASN A 57 -0.07 7.97 -9.77
N MET A 58 0.14 7.02 -10.68
CA MET A 58 1.49 6.62 -11.09
C MET A 58 1.57 6.59 -12.62
N PRO A 59 2.78 6.83 -13.18
CA PRO A 59 2.90 7.03 -14.63
C PRO A 59 2.64 5.79 -15.49
N ASP A 60 3.11 4.61 -15.08
CA ASP A 60 3.09 3.45 -15.99
C ASP A 60 1.86 2.57 -15.84
N MET A 61 1.44 2.32 -14.63
CA MET A 61 0.27 1.52 -14.36
C MET A 61 -0.54 2.22 -13.28
N HIS A 62 -1.78 2.54 -13.60
CA HIS A 62 -2.67 3.22 -12.67
C HIS A 62 -2.83 2.37 -11.39
N GLY A 63 -2.81 3.03 -10.23
CA GLY A 63 -2.87 2.30 -8.96
C GLY A 63 -4.08 1.39 -8.83
N LEU A 64 -5.22 1.79 -9.40
CA LEU A 64 -6.42 0.96 -9.35
C LEU A 64 -6.20 -0.39 -10.06
N GLU A 65 -5.43 -0.37 -11.15
CA GLU A 65 -5.08 -1.61 -11.85
C GLU A 65 -4.23 -2.53 -10.97
N VAL A 66 -3.38 -1.96 -10.12
CA VAL A 66 -2.60 -2.76 -9.17
C VAL A 66 -3.51 -3.42 -8.16
N VAL A 67 -4.49 -2.68 -7.63
CA VAL A 67 -5.47 -3.25 -6.69
C VAL A 67 -6.21 -4.41 -7.34
N GLU A 68 -6.67 -4.21 -8.57
CA GLU A 68 -7.40 -5.24 -9.32
C GLU A 68 -6.53 -6.47 -9.57
N PHE A 69 -5.27 -6.25 -9.95
CA PHE A 69 -4.34 -7.35 -10.16
C PHE A 69 -4.17 -8.19 -8.89
N VAL A 70 -3.91 -7.53 -7.78
CA VAL A 70 -3.69 -8.21 -6.50
C VAL A 70 -4.92 -9.02 -6.10
N ARG A 71 -6.11 -8.44 -6.22
CA ARG A 71 -7.35 -9.10 -5.83
C ARG A 71 -7.73 -10.26 -6.74
N SER A 72 -7.33 -10.20 -8.01
CA SER A 72 -7.66 -11.26 -8.97
C SER A 72 -6.66 -12.42 -8.92
N HIS A 73 -5.52 -12.24 -8.26
CA HIS A 73 -4.46 -13.22 -8.27
C HIS A 73 -4.50 -14.05 -6.99
N GLN A 74 -4.66 -15.35 -7.13
CA GLN A 74 -4.85 -16.24 -5.97
C GLN A 74 -3.73 -16.12 -4.93
N ALA A 75 -2.48 -15.93 -5.39
CA ALA A 75 -1.34 -15.85 -4.49
C ALA A 75 -1.30 -14.54 -3.69
N TYR A 76 -1.98 -13.48 -4.14
CA TYR A 76 -1.83 -12.15 -3.55
C TYR A 76 -3.13 -11.56 -3.01
N ARG A 77 -4.28 -12.16 -3.31
CA ARG A 77 -5.57 -11.54 -3.03
C ARG A 77 -5.86 -11.28 -1.56
N ALA A 78 -5.10 -11.89 -0.67
CA ALA A 78 -5.27 -11.65 0.77
C ALA A 78 -4.42 -10.50 1.31
N ILE A 79 -3.55 -9.91 0.49
CA ILE A 79 -2.69 -8.82 0.92
C ILE A 79 -3.55 -7.56 1.12
N PRO A 80 -3.57 -6.98 2.34
CA PRO A 80 -4.30 -5.72 2.54
C PRO A 80 -3.58 -4.57 1.84
N ILE A 81 -4.36 -3.70 1.21
CA ILE A 81 -3.84 -2.54 0.49
C ILE A 81 -4.42 -1.28 1.11
N ILE A 82 -3.52 -0.38 1.54
CA ILE A 82 -3.89 0.96 1.96
C ILE A 82 -3.60 1.88 0.79
N VAL A 83 -4.64 2.52 0.26
CA VAL A 83 -4.45 3.53 -0.77
C VAL A 83 -4.13 4.86 -0.10
N LEU A 84 -3.06 5.51 -0.53
CA LEU A 84 -2.61 6.79 0.02
C LEU A 84 -2.33 7.73 -1.14
N THR A 85 -3.23 8.69 -1.38
CA THR A 85 -3.24 9.47 -2.62
C THR A 85 -3.69 10.90 -2.37
N THR A 86 -3.38 11.80 -3.31
CA THR A 86 -3.89 13.18 -3.27
C THR A 86 -5.35 13.27 -3.71
N ARG A 87 -5.90 12.20 -4.30
CA ARG A 87 -7.27 12.22 -4.81
C ARG A 87 -8.25 11.96 -3.68
N GLY A 88 -8.86 13.04 -3.18
CA GLY A 88 -9.79 12.95 -2.07
C GLY A 88 -11.26 12.91 -2.46
N ASP A 89 -11.57 12.83 -3.76
CA ASP A 89 -12.96 12.83 -4.22
C ASP A 89 -13.62 11.48 -3.93
N GLU A 90 -14.94 11.54 -3.73
CA GLU A 90 -15.71 10.36 -3.35
C GLU A 90 -15.71 9.27 -4.44
N ALA A 91 -15.68 9.68 -5.70
CA ALA A 91 -15.67 8.71 -6.81
C ALA A 91 -14.40 7.86 -6.79
N SER A 92 -13.23 8.50 -6.57
CA SER A 92 -11.96 7.77 -6.47
C SER A 92 -11.94 6.85 -5.27
N ARG A 93 -12.45 7.35 -4.13
CA ARG A 93 -12.50 6.56 -2.90
C ARG A 93 -13.39 5.33 -3.09
N SER A 94 -14.59 5.54 -3.61
CA SER A 94 -15.51 4.42 -3.83
C SER A 94 -14.94 3.39 -4.79
N ALA A 95 -14.32 3.84 -5.88
CA ALA A 95 -13.73 2.93 -6.86
C ALA A 95 -12.63 2.08 -6.24
N ALA A 96 -11.77 2.69 -5.41
CA ALA A 96 -10.68 1.96 -4.77
C ALA A 96 -11.20 0.93 -3.77
N LEU A 97 -12.19 1.32 -2.97
CA LEU A 97 -12.75 0.40 -1.97
C LEU A 97 -13.51 -0.74 -2.64
N GLU A 98 -14.26 -0.44 -3.72
CA GLU A 98 -14.96 -1.48 -4.48
C GLU A 98 -13.99 -2.45 -5.15
N ALA A 99 -12.84 -1.94 -5.59
CA ALA A 99 -11.81 -2.78 -6.19
C ALA A 99 -11.13 -3.68 -5.15
N GLY A 100 -11.25 -3.36 -3.88
CA GLY A 100 -10.76 -4.21 -2.81
C GLY A 100 -9.70 -3.59 -1.91
N ALA A 101 -9.52 -2.26 -1.93
CA ALA A 101 -8.62 -1.61 -0.98
C ALA A 101 -9.18 -1.74 0.43
N ALA A 102 -8.29 -2.00 1.39
CA ALA A 102 -8.68 -2.17 2.80
C ALA A 102 -8.86 -0.82 3.49
N ALA A 103 -8.16 0.22 3.02
CA ALA A 103 -8.29 1.56 3.58
C ALA A 103 -7.93 2.59 2.52
N TYR A 104 -8.41 3.82 2.70
CA TYR A 104 -8.18 4.92 1.77
C TYR A 104 -7.83 6.16 2.59
N LEU A 105 -6.63 6.68 2.38
CA LEU A 105 -6.15 7.87 3.07
C LEU A 105 -5.71 8.90 2.05
N THR A 106 -5.89 10.19 2.36
CA THR A 106 -5.49 11.26 1.47
C THR A 106 -4.20 11.92 1.95
N LYS A 107 -3.41 12.41 1.00
CA LYS A 107 -2.22 13.20 1.27
C LYS A 107 -2.63 14.67 1.40
N PRO A 108 -2.07 15.44 2.32
CA PRO A 108 -1.10 15.02 3.32
C PRO A 108 -1.76 14.14 4.39
N PHE A 109 -1.00 13.20 4.92
CA PHE A 109 -1.52 12.26 5.91
C PHE A 109 -0.90 12.52 7.28
N LEU A 110 -1.58 12.05 8.32
CA LEU A 110 -1.05 12.09 9.68
C LEU A 110 -0.28 10.78 9.92
N PRO A 111 1.01 10.86 10.31
CA PRO A 111 1.81 9.64 10.50
C PRO A 111 1.19 8.63 11.47
N ASN A 112 0.59 9.11 12.55
CA ASN A 112 -0.01 8.20 13.53
C ASN A 112 -1.27 7.51 12.98
N VAL A 113 -2.01 8.16 12.07
CA VAL A 113 -3.16 7.54 11.44
C VAL A 113 -2.71 6.42 10.50
N LEU A 114 -1.70 6.69 9.67
CA LEU A 114 -1.16 5.68 8.78
C LEU A 114 -0.59 4.50 9.58
N CYS A 115 0.22 4.80 10.59
CA CYS A 115 0.82 3.76 11.43
C CYS A 115 -0.24 2.90 12.12
N GLY A 116 -1.31 3.53 12.61
CA GLY A 116 -2.40 2.82 13.25
C GLY A 116 -3.12 1.86 12.31
N ARG A 117 -3.38 2.30 11.09
CA ARG A 117 -4.03 1.45 10.09
C ARG A 117 -3.15 0.28 9.69
N VAL A 118 -1.84 0.53 9.50
CA VAL A 118 -0.90 -0.53 9.18
C VAL A 118 -0.88 -1.57 10.29
N ARG A 119 -0.80 -1.12 11.54
CA ARG A 119 -0.76 -2.03 12.68
C ARG A 119 -2.02 -2.89 12.75
N GLU A 120 -3.18 -2.28 12.58
CA GLU A 120 -4.45 -3.01 12.59
C GLU A 120 -4.49 -4.10 11.52
N LEU A 121 -4.08 -3.75 10.30
CA LEU A 121 -4.17 -4.69 9.17
C LEU A 121 -3.14 -5.79 9.27
N LEU A 122 -1.93 -5.49 9.76
CA LEU A 122 -0.90 -6.51 9.93
C LEU A 122 -1.25 -7.50 11.02
N ASN A 123 -2.02 -7.07 12.02
CA ASN A 123 -2.43 -7.94 13.12
C ASN A 123 -3.73 -8.69 12.80
N GLY A 124 -4.25 -8.52 11.59
CA GLY A 124 -5.48 -9.18 11.20
C GLY A 124 -6.74 -8.54 11.76
N GLU A 125 -6.62 -7.35 12.32
CA GLU A 125 -7.77 -6.60 12.80
C GLU A 125 -8.34 -5.77 11.66
N SER A 126 -9.64 -5.72 11.55
CA SER A 126 -10.29 -5.02 10.47
C SER A 126 -11.32 -4.03 10.97
#